data_5f94950361e3047dc1d0a670b65e0f98
#
_entry.id   5f94950361e3047dc1d0a670b65e0f98
#
_cell.length_a   1.000
_cell.length_b   1.000
_cell.length_c   1.000
_cell.angle_alpha   90.00
_cell.angle_beta   90.00
_cell.angle_gamma   90.00
#
_symmetry.space_group_name_H-M   'P 1'
#
loop_
_entity.id
_entity.type
_entity.pdbx_description
1 polymer ?
#
loop_
_entity_poly.entity_id
_entity_poly.type
_entity_poly.pdbx_seq_one_letter_code
_entity_poly.pdbx_strand_id
1 'polypeptide(L)'
;MTITADQLALFVGTLAVAILSPGPGVIAVSQGAFALGRRRALPYGWGLALGASIWCVFALLGLTVIFRALPWTYVALKIVGGAYLVWIAFKMWRHAHDPLPDPAEGSRGMGFLGGLMLNLSNPKPALFYSAVLLSIFPAWLTAGDKVAIYATAVSIELAFYTALASLMALPWLRRRYYAAKFWIDRAAGLAIGLLGLSLILRP
;
A
#
# COMPACT_ATOMS: atom_id res chain seq x y z
N MET A 1 10.16 -3.04 -23.37
CA MET A 1 9.47 -3.40 -22.13
C MET A 1 9.55 -4.90 -21.98
N THR A 2 9.95 -5.38 -20.82
CA THR A 2 10.08 -6.82 -20.51
C THR A 2 8.92 -7.31 -19.63
N ILE A 3 8.16 -6.38 -19.04
CA ILE A 3 6.97 -6.71 -18.25
C ILE A 3 5.77 -6.98 -19.16
N THR A 4 4.93 -7.94 -18.75
CA THR A 4 3.70 -8.31 -19.44
C THR A 4 2.50 -7.54 -18.91
N ALA A 5 1.41 -7.47 -19.71
CA ALA A 5 0.15 -6.88 -19.27
C ALA A 5 -0.43 -7.61 -18.04
N ASP A 6 -0.29 -8.94 -17.99
CA ASP A 6 -0.77 -9.75 -16.85
C ASP A 6 -0.02 -9.43 -15.56
N GLN A 7 1.30 -9.22 -15.63
CA GLN A 7 2.10 -8.80 -14.48
C GLN A 7 1.65 -7.43 -13.97
N LEU A 8 1.39 -6.50 -14.89
CA LEU A 8 0.92 -5.16 -14.53
C LEU A 8 -0.49 -5.22 -13.92
N ALA A 9 -1.38 -6.03 -14.49
CA ALA A 9 -2.74 -6.24 -13.95
C ALA A 9 -2.70 -6.87 -12.55
N LEU A 10 -1.83 -7.87 -12.33
CA LEU A 10 -1.63 -8.48 -11.02
C LEU A 10 -1.08 -7.47 -10.00
N PHE A 11 -0.15 -6.62 -10.43
CA PHE A 11 0.38 -5.53 -9.58
C PHE A 11 -0.71 -4.54 -9.19
N VAL A 12 -1.53 -4.08 -10.15
CA VAL A 12 -2.68 -3.19 -9.92
C VAL A 12 -3.65 -3.80 -8.93
N GLY A 13 -4.03 -5.07 -9.14
CA GLY A 13 -4.96 -5.78 -8.26
C GLY A 13 -4.41 -5.94 -6.84
N THR A 14 -3.13 -6.34 -6.71
CA THR A 14 -2.49 -6.51 -5.41
C THR A 14 -2.36 -5.19 -4.65
N LEU A 15 -1.95 -4.12 -5.35
CA LEU A 15 -1.85 -2.79 -4.77
C LEU A 15 -3.23 -2.28 -4.33
N ALA A 16 -4.25 -2.41 -5.18
CA ALA A 16 -5.62 -2.00 -4.85
C ALA A 16 -6.14 -2.71 -3.59
N VAL A 17 -5.95 -4.03 -3.50
CA VAL A 17 -6.34 -4.81 -2.31
C VAL A 17 -5.60 -4.32 -1.05
N ALA A 18 -4.30 -4.05 -1.16
CA ALA A 18 -3.49 -3.62 -0.03
C ALA A 18 -3.87 -2.22 0.49
N ILE A 19 -4.16 -1.28 -0.42
CA ILE A 19 -4.52 0.09 -0.04
C ILE A 19 -5.97 0.22 0.44
N LEU A 20 -6.87 -0.68 0.02
CA LEU A 20 -8.25 -0.73 0.52
C LEU A 20 -8.34 -1.15 1.99
N SER A 21 -7.36 -1.90 2.49
CA SER A 21 -7.31 -2.29 3.90
C SER A 21 -7.05 -1.09 4.80
N PRO A 22 -7.89 -0.85 5.83
CA PRO A 22 -7.80 0.31 6.70
C PRO A 22 -6.53 0.29 7.57
N GLY A 23 -5.41 0.76 7.00
CA GLY A 23 -4.19 1.07 7.73
C GLY A 23 -4.18 2.51 8.28
N PRO A 24 -3.10 2.92 8.99
CA PRO A 24 -3.01 4.23 9.63
C PRO A 24 -3.30 5.40 8.68
N GLY A 25 -2.81 5.35 7.43
CA GLY A 25 -3.04 6.40 6.42
C GLY A 25 -4.51 6.50 5.99
N VAL A 26 -5.15 5.35 5.73
CA VAL A 26 -6.58 5.29 5.35
C VAL A 26 -7.45 5.80 6.48
N ILE A 27 -7.16 5.39 7.71
CA ILE A 27 -7.88 5.85 8.90
C ILE A 27 -7.73 7.37 9.06
N ALA A 28 -6.51 7.89 9.00
CA ALA A 28 -6.22 9.32 9.16
C ALA A 28 -6.91 10.17 8.08
N VAL A 29 -6.86 9.78 6.80
CA VAL A 29 -7.59 10.49 5.73
C VAL A 29 -9.09 10.44 5.95
N SER A 30 -9.63 9.27 6.32
CA SER A 30 -11.07 9.11 6.55
C SER A 30 -11.56 9.97 7.71
N GLN A 31 -10.81 9.99 8.82
CA GLN A 31 -11.12 10.83 10.00
C GLN A 31 -11.00 12.31 9.68
N GLY A 32 -9.93 12.71 8.97
CA GLY A 32 -9.73 14.09 8.56
C GLY A 32 -10.79 14.57 7.57
N ALA A 33 -11.19 13.75 6.63
CA ALA A 33 -12.26 14.08 5.69
C ALA A 33 -13.60 14.28 6.40
N PHE A 34 -13.85 13.49 7.44
CA PHE A 34 -15.05 13.65 8.26
C PHE A 34 -15.00 14.88 9.17
N ALA A 35 -13.90 15.09 9.91
CA ALA A 35 -13.80 16.16 10.90
C ALA A 35 -13.58 17.54 10.27
N LEU A 36 -12.76 17.61 9.21
CA LEU A 36 -12.26 18.87 8.62
C LEU A 36 -12.72 19.09 7.18
N GLY A 37 -13.46 18.11 6.62
CA GLY A 37 -13.93 18.13 5.24
C GLY A 37 -12.88 17.79 4.20
N ARG A 38 -13.36 17.53 2.97
CA ARG A 38 -12.57 17.12 1.81
C ARG A 38 -11.35 18.02 1.56
N ARG A 39 -11.53 19.35 1.62
CA ARG A 39 -10.46 20.31 1.26
C ARG A 39 -9.20 20.15 2.10
N ARG A 40 -9.32 19.78 3.36
CA ARG A 40 -8.18 19.58 4.27
C ARG A 40 -7.63 18.15 4.19
N ALA A 41 -8.48 17.16 3.92
CA ALA A 41 -8.06 15.77 3.80
C ALA A 41 -7.32 15.46 2.49
N LEU A 42 -7.63 16.14 1.38
CA LEU A 42 -6.99 15.92 0.08
C LEU A 42 -5.46 16.12 0.11
N PRO A 43 -4.92 17.25 0.56
CA PRO A 43 -3.46 17.43 0.62
C PRO A 43 -2.78 16.37 1.48
N TYR A 44 -3.41 15.98 2.57
CA TYR A 44 -2.89 14.91 3.43
C TYR A 44 -2.83 13.56 2.70
N GLY A 45 -3.89 13.20 1.99
CA GLY A 45 -3.93 11.98 1.17
C GLY A 45 -2.87 11.99 0.05
N TRP A 46 -2.64 13.14 -0.58
CA TRP A 46 -1.58 13.28 -1.60
C TRP A 46 -0.18 13.17 -0.99
N GLY A 47 0.01 13.66 0.23
CA GLY A 47 1.25 13.43 1.00
C GLY A 47 1.50 11.94 1.24
N LEU A 48 0.47 11.19 1.62
CA LEU A 48 0.55 9.74 1.77
C LEU A 48 0.90 9.05 0.44
N ALA A 49 0.25 9.43 -0.65
CA ALA A 49 0.53 8.90 -1.98
C ALA A 49 1.98 9.15 -2.40
N LEU A 50 2.50 10.37 -2.19
CA LEU A 50 3.89 10.68 -2.48
C LEU A 50 4.85 9.87 -1.62
N GLY A 51 4.57 9.71 -0.32
CA GLY A 51 5.39 8.88 0.56
C GLY A 51 5.45 7.41 0.11
N ALA A 52 4.33 6.84 -0.30
CA ALA A 52 4.27 5.49 -0.87
C ALA A 52 5.05 5.41 -2.19
N SER A 53 4.94 6.43 -3.03
CA SER A 53 5.68 6.52 -4.30
C SER A 53 7.20 6.59 -4.09
N ILE A 54 7.67 7.28 -3.06
CA ILE A 54 9.10 7.31 -2.69
C ILE A 54 9.57 5.90 -2.30
N TRP A 55 8.80 5.16 -1.51
CA TRP A 55 9.12 3.77 -1.19
C TRP A 55 9.13 2.86 -2.43
N CYS A 56 8.21 3.08 -3.37
CA CYS A 56 8.23 2.38 -4.66
C CYS A 56 9.53 2.64 -5.44
N VAL A 57 9.99 3.90 -5.51
CA VAL A 57 11.27 4.26 -6.15
C VAL A 57 12.44 3.57 -5.46
N PHE A 58 12.51 3.62 -4.12
CA PHE A 58 13.57 2.95 -3.39
C PHE A 58 13.57 1.43 -3.63
N ALA A 59 12.41 0.80 -3.69
CA ALA A 59 12.31 -0.62 -4.02
C ALA A 59 12.77 -0.89 -5.46
N LEU A 60 12.33 -0.11 -6.46
CA LEU A 60 12.70 -0.29 -7.88
C LEU A 60 14.20 -0.06 -8.14
N LEU A 61 14.83 0.88 -7.45
CA LEU A 61 16.24 1.20 -7.63
C LEU A 61 17.12 0.34 -6.72
N GLY A 62 16.75 0.21 -5.47
CA GLY A 62 17.53 -0.52 -4.46
C GLY A 62 17.64 -2.01 -4.77
N LEU A 63 16.55 -2.67 -5.14
CA LEU A 63 16.55 -4.09 -5.48
C LEU A 63 17.48 -4.38 -6.66
N THR A 64 17.50 -3.53 -7.69
CA THR A 64 18.37 -3.72 -8.86
C THR A 64 19.86 -3.68 -8.49
N VAL A 65 20.24 -2.74 -7.61
CA VAL A 65 21.65 -2.61 -7.16
C VAL A 65 22.05 -3.80 -6.30
N ILE A 66 21.19 -4.19 -5.36
CA ILE A 66 21.45 -5.31 -4.44
C ILE A 66 21.61 -6.63 -5.21
N PHE A 67 20.75 -6.92 -6.19
CA PHE A 67 20.82 -8.17 -6.96
C PHE A 67 22.03 -8.25 -7.89
N ARG A 68 22.51 -7.10 -8.38
CA ARG A 68 23.76 -7.06 -9.16
C ARG A 68 24.98 -7.36 -8.29
N ALA A 69 25.01 -6.80 -7.08
CA ALA A 69 26.13 -6.98 -6.16
C ALA A 69 26.13 -8.38 -5.48
N LEU A 70 24.97 -8.87 -5.12
CA LEU A 70 24.78 -10.08 -4.31
C LEU A 70 23.55 -10.88 -4.83
N PRO A 71 23.70 -11.70 -5.89
CA PRO A 71 22.57 -12.41 -6.52
C PRO A 71 21.74 -13.29 -5.58
N TRP A 72 22.34 -13.90 -4.56
CA TRP A 72 21.65 -14.71 -3.56
C TRP A 72 20.61 -13.93 -2.74
N THR A 73 20.75 -12.60 -2.66
CA THR A 73 19.82 -11.73 -1.94
C THR A 73 18.45 -11.72 -2.58
N TYR A 74 18.31 -12.04 -3.86
CA TYR A 74 17.04 -12.18 -4.53
C TYR A 74 16.15 -13.21 -3.84
N VAL A 75 16.67 -14.41 -3.62
CA VAL A 75 15.96 -15.51 -2.93
C VAL A 75 15.71 -15.16 -1.47
N ALA A 76 16.71 -14.61 -0.76
CA ALA A 76 16.58 -14.22 0.63
C ALA A 76 15.48 -13.16 0.81
N LEU A 77 15.45 -12.12 -0.04
CA LEU A 77 14.45 -11.08 0.00
C LEU A 77 13.04 -11.58 -0.37
N LYS A 78 12.92 -12.56 -1.30
CA LYS A 78 11.63 -13.20 -1.59
C LYS A 78 11.07 -13.91 -0.36
N ILE A 79 11.89 -14.68 0.35
CA ILE A 79 11.49 -15.39 1.57
C ILE A 79 11.09 -14.41 2.67
N VAL A 80 11.94 -13.40 2.96
CA VAL A 80 11.68 -12.39 3.98
C VAL A 80 10.44 -11.55 3.62
N GLY A 81 10.33 -11.12 2.37
CA GLY A 81 9.18 -10.38 1.86
C GLY A 81 7.88 -11.20 1.94
N GLY A 82 7.96 -12.49 1.55
CA GLY A 82 6.84 -13.42 1.66
C GLY A 82 6.39 -13.62 3.12
N ALA A 83 7.33 -13.86 4.03
CA ALA A 83 7.06 -13.98 5.47
C ALA A 83 6.41 -12.69 6.03
N TYR A 84 6.89 -11.52 5.59
CA TYR A 84 6.31 -10.24 5.96
C TYR A 84 4.87 -10.07 5.44
N LEU A 85 4.58 -10.46 4.21
CA LEU A 85 3.21 -10.42 3.66
C LEU A 85 2.28 -11.36 4.43
N VAL A 86 2.72 -12.56 4.79
CA VAL A 86 1.96 -13.50 5.64
C VAL A 86 1.70 -12.88 7.02
N TRP A 87 2.69 -12.22 7.62
CA TRP A 87 2.53 -11.54 8.90
C TRP A 87 1.52 -10.36 8.83
N ILE A 88 1.57 -9.56 7.75
CA ILE A 88 0.55 -8.51 7.51
C ILE A 88 -0.84 -9.15 7.39
N ALA A 89 -0.97 -10.21 6.59
CA ALA A 89 -2.24 -10.92 6.40
C ALA A 89 -2.80 -11.41 7.74
N PHE A 90 -1.96 -12.01 8.57
CA PHE A 90 -2.34 -12.43 9.92
C PHE A 90 -2.80 -11.27 10.80
N LYS A 91 -2.07 -10.13 10.78
CA LYS A 91 -2.49 -8.92 11.50
C LYS A 91 -3.84 -8.40 11.04
N MET A 92 -4.08 -8.36 9.71
CA MET A 92 -5.37 -7.93 9.14
C MET A 92 -6.52 -8.83 9.63
N TRP A 93 -6.30 -10.13 9.66
CA TRP A 93 -7.28 -11.09 10.16
C TRP A 93 -7.56 -10.92 11.64
N ARG A 94 -6.51 -10.78 12.46
CA ARG A 94 -6.62 -10.65 13.90
C ARG A 94 -7.34 -9.37 14.33
N HIS A 95 -7.05 -8.24 13.66
CA HIS A 95 -7.60 -6.93 13.98
C HIS A 95 -8.83 -6.54 13.14
N ALA A 96 -9.41 -7.50 12.39
CA ALA A 96 -10.58 -7.24 11.57
C ALA A 96 -11.82 -6.78 12.38
N HIS A 97 -11.93 -7.19 13.64
CA HIS A 97 -13.00 -6.80 14.56
C HIS A 97 -12.69 -5.56 15.39
N ASP A 98 -11.47 -5.04 15.35
CA ASP A 98 -11.09 -3.92 16.19
C ASP A 98 -11.89 -2.66 15.82
N PRO A 99 -12.38 -1.92 16.83
CA PRO A 99 -13.03 -0.64 16.59
C PRO A 99 -12.04 0.34 15.98
N LEU A 100 -12.58 1.27 15.21
CA LEU A 100 -11.75 2.34 14.66
C LEU A 100 -11.44 3.39 15.72
N PRO A 101 -10.24 3.99 15.71
CA PRO A 101 -9.87 5.06 16.63
C PRO A 101 -10.78 6.27 16.51
N ASP A 102 -10.88 7.04 17.60
CA ASP A 102 -11.75 8.23 17.67
C ASP A 102 -11.30 9.31 16.65
N PRO A 103 -12.23 9.95 15.93
CA PRO A 103 -11.93 11.02 14.97
C PRO A 103 -11.19 12.23 15.56
N ALA A 104 -11.30 12.50 16.84
CA ALA A 104 -10.67 13.65 17.50
C ALA A 104 -9.13 13.56 17.54
N GLU A 105 -8.56 12.35 17.55
CA GLU A 105 -7.11 12.16 17.62
C GLU A 105 -6.40 12.36 16.26
N GLY A 106 -7.10 12.19 15.14
CA GLY A 106 -6.51 12.24 13.79
C GLY A 106 -6.37 13.62 13.15
N SER A 107 -6.86 14.69 13.80
CA SER A 107 -6.93 16.02 13.16
C SER A 107 -5.67 16.88 13.29
N ARG A 108 -4.75 16.53 14.19
CA ARG A 108 -3.49 17.26 14.38
C ARG A 108 -2.49 16.94 13.27
N GLY A 109 -2.00 17.99 12.58
CA GLY A 109 -1.01 17.81 11.50
C GLY A 109 -1.60 17.49 10.13
N MET A 110 -2.91 17.71 9.93
CA MET A 110 -3.58 17.53 8.64
C MET A 110 -3.06 18.52 7.60
N GLY A 111 -2.19 18.02 6.73
CA GLY A 111 -1.61 18.74 5.60
C GLY A 111 -0.75 17.80 4.78
N PHE A 112 -0.30 18.22 3.61
CA PHE A 112 0.52 17.42 2.71
C PHE A 112 1.75 16.82 3.43
N LEU A 113 2.46 17.63 4.19
CA LEU A 113 3.67 17.22 4.90
C LEU A 113 3.36 16.18 6.00
N GLY A 114 2.24 16.34 6.70
CA GLY A 114 1.80 15.36 7.70
C GLY A 114 1.52 14.00 7.10
N GLY A 115 0.85 13.94 5.95
CA GLY A 115 0.62 12.70 5.21
C GLY A 115 1.91 12.06 4.72
N LEU A 116 2.81 12.88 4.15
CA LEU A 116 4.13 12.43 3.69
C LEU A 116 4.94 11.82 4.83
N MET A 117 5.04 12.51 5.97
CA MET A 117 5.79 12.02 7.13
C MET A 117 5.17 10.75 7.72
N LEU A 118 3.84 10.68 7.82
CA LEU A 118 3.18 9.47 8.29
C LEU A 118 3.51 8.27 7.42
N ASN A 119 3.49 8.43 6.09
CA ASN A 119 3.81 7.33 5.18
C ASN A 119 5.30 6.96 5.23
N LEU A 120 6.20 7.93 5.23
CA LEU A 120 7.65 7.68 5.28
C LEU A 120 8.08 7.04 6.61
N SER A 121 7.39 7.35 7.71
CA SER A 121 7.64 6.72 9.01
C SER A 121 7.02 5.32 9.13
N ASN A 122 6.18 4.92 8.18
CA ASN A 122 5.52 3.63 8.20
C ASN A 122 6.33 2.60 7.40
N PRO A 123 6.83 1.53 8.02
CA PRO A 123 7.58 0.50 7.30
C PRO A 123 6.71 -0.35 6.36
N LYS A 124 5.38 -0.34 6.53
CA LYS A 124 4.46 -1.16 5.73
C LYS A 124 4.61 -0.93 4.22
N PRO A 125 4.58 0.32 3.68
CA PRO A 125 4.75 0.57 2.25
C PRO A 125 6.13 0.13 1.73
N ALA A 126 7.21 0.39 2.46
CA ALA A 126 8.56 -0.02 2.07
C ALA A 126 8.67 -1.53 1.84
N LEU A 127 8.24 -2.30 2.84
CA LEU A 127 8.29 -3.75 2.80
C LEU A 127 7.27 -4.33 1.81
N PHE A 128 6.08 -3.72 1.70
CA PHE A 128 5.05 -4.11 0.75
C PHE A 128 5.55 -3.96 -0.70
N TYR A 129 6.05 -2.79 -1.09
CA TYR A 129 6.56 -2.58 -2.44
C TYR A 129 7.73 -3.51 -2.75
N SER A 130 8.66 -3.69 -1.83
CA SER A 130 9.78 -4.62 -2.01
C SER A 130 9.29 -6.05 -2.25
N ALA A 131 8.39 -6.56 -1.41
CA ALA A 131 7.86 -7.91 -1.53
C ALA A 131 7.03 -8.11 -2.81
N VAL A 132 6.16 -7.15 -3.15
CA VAL A 132 5.27 -7.24 -4.32
C VAL A 132 6.06 -7.15 -5.62
N LEU A 133 7.05 -6.24 -5.70
CA LEU A 133 7.89 -6.14 -6.90
C LEU A 133 8.70 -7.42 -7.13
N LEU A 134 9.24 -8.02 -6.06
CA LEU A 134 9.94 -9.30 -6.11
C LEU A 134 9.04 -10.47 -6.50
N SER A 135 7.77 -10.42 -6.13
CA SER A 135 6.79 -11.47 -6.41
C SER A 135 6.34 -11.50 -7.86
N ILE A 136 6.11 -10.33 -8.44
CA ILE A 136 5.39 -10.18 -9.70
C ILE A 136 6.33 -9.97 -10.88
N PHE A 137 7.43 -9.25 -10.66
CA PHE A 137 8.30 -8.82 -11.75
C PHE A 137 9.65 -9.58 -11.76
N PRO A 138 10.29 -9.68 -12.93
CA PRO A 138 11.61 -10.29 -13.04
C PRO A 138 12.67 -9.47 -12.29
N ALA A 139 13.77 -10.12 -11.91
CA ALA A 139 14.90 -9.49 -11.19
C ALA A 139 15.53 -8.31 -11.96
N TRP A 140 15.42 -8.32 -13.28
CA TRP A 140 16.00 -7.30 -14.16
C TRP A 140 14.92 -6.53 -14.90
N LEU A 141 14.77 -5.26 -14.55
CA LEU A 141 13.81 -4.33 -15.14
C LEU A 141 14.56 -3.28 -15.97
N THR A 142 14.05 -3.02 -17.18
CA THR A 142 14.52 -1.90 -17.99
C THR A 142 14.08 -0.56 -17.38
N ALA A 143 14.66 0.55 -17.83
CA ALA A 143 14.23 1.87 -17.39
C ALA A 143 12.75 2.12 -17.74
N GLY A 144 12.30 1.67 -18.91
CA GLY A 144 10.89 1.79 -19.33
C GLY A 144 9.94 1.00 -18.43
N ASP A 145 10.33 -0.21 -18.00
CA ASP A 145 9.53 -1.02 -17.07
C ASP A 145 9.38 -0.33 -15.71
N LYS A 146 10.49 0.21 -15.18
CA LYS A 146 10.49 0.95 -13.89
C LYS A 146 9.57 2.18 -13.96
N VAL A 147 9.65 2.93 -15.06
CA VAL A 147 8.77 4.10 -15.27
C VAL A 147 7.31 3.68 -15.34
N ALA A 148 6.99 2.60 -16.06
CA ALA A 148 5.62 2.10 -16.18
C ALA A 148 5.07 1.64 -14.82
N ILE A 149 5.83 0.86 -14.05
CA ILE A 149 5.44 0.40 -12.71
C ILE A 149 5.24 1.60 -11.78
N TYR A 150 6.18 2.53 -11.76
CA TYR A 150 6.11 3.72 -10.93
C TYR A 150 4.90 4.60 -11.28
N ALA A 151 4.70 4.91 -12.56
CA ALA A 151 3.56 5.71 -13.01
C ALA A 151 2.22 5.06 -12.65
N THR A 152 2.13 3.73 -12.80
CA THR A 152 0.94 2.97 -12.38
C THR A 152 0.72 3.08 -10.87
N ALA A 153 1.76 2.87 -10.06
CA ALA A 153 1.66 2.97 -8.61
C ALA A 153 1.20 4.36 -8.16
N VAL A 154 1.85 5.41 -8.65
CA VAL A 154 1.50 6.82 -8.31
C VAL A 154 0.07 7.14 -8.70
N SER A 155 -0.35 6.74 -9.90
CA SER A 155 -1.70 7.00 -10.38
C SER A 155 -2.76 6.34 -9.51
N ILE A 156 -2.54 5.09 -9.11
CA ILE A 156 -3.45 4.36 -8.22
C ILE A 156 -3.50 4.99 -6.84
N GLU A 157 -2.35 5.30 -6.25
CA GLU A 157 -2.27 5.91 -4.92
C GLU A 157 -2.96 7.28 -4.89
N LEU A 158 -2.69 8.14 -5.88
CA LEU A 158 -3.34 9.46 -5.98
C LEU A 158 -4.84 9.34 -6.21
N ALA A 159 -5.27 8.47 -7.13
CA ALA A 159 -6.68 8.23 -7.39
C ALA A 159 -7.39 7.70 -6.14
N PHE A 160 -6.78 6.72 -5.45
CA PHE A 160 -7.33 6.14 -4.25
C PHE A 160 -7.50 7.16 -3.13
N TYR A 161 -6.45 7.89 -2.75
CA TYR A 161 -6.55 8.88 -1.67
C TYR A 161 -7.44 10.07 -2.02
N THR A 162 -7.51 10.45 -3.32
CA THR A 162 -8.46 11.46 -3.79
C THR A 162 -9.91 10.99 -3.66
N ALA A 163 -10.18 9.76 -4.09
CA ALA A 163 -11.49 9.13 -3.92
C ALA A 163 -11.84 8.97 -2.44
N LEU A 164 -10.93 8.44 -1.62
CA LEU A 164 -11.13 8.23 -0.19
C LEU A 164 -11.47 9.53 0.52
N ALA A 165 -10.68 10.59 0.34
CA ALA A 165 -10.93 11.89 0.96
C ALA A 165 -12.27 12.49 0.52
N SER A 166 -12.68 12.27 -0.74
CA SER A 166 -13.94 12.77 -1.26
C SER A 166 -15.15 11.99 -0.75
N LEU A 167 -15.03 10.67 -0.74
CA LEU A 167 -16.11 9.76 -0.37
C LEU A 167 -16.33 9.70 1.15
N MET A 168 -15.25 9.73 1.94
CA MET A 168 -15.35 9.70 3.41
C MET A 168 -15.86 11.01 4.01
N ALA A 169 -15.91 12.08 3.24
CA ALA A 169 -16.61 13.31 3.61
C ALA A 169 -18.14 13.13 3.59
N LEU A 170 -18.66 12.04 3.00
CA LEU A 170 -20.08 11.71 2.95
C LEU A 170 -20.44 10.77 4.11
N PRO A 171 -21.28 11.19 5.09
CA PRO A 171 -21.53 10.40 6.31
C PRO A 171 -22.11 9.00 6.05
N TRP A 172 -23.00 8.87 5.05
CA TRP A 172 -23.65 7.60 4.74
C TRP A 172 -22.67 6.57 4.16
N LEU A 173 -21.73 7.01 3.31
CA LEU A 173 -20.74 6.14 2.67
C LEU A 173 -19.68 5.72 3.67
N ARG A 174 -19.26 6.63 4.55
CA ARG A 174 -18.35 6.31 5.65
C ARG A 174 -18.92 5.19 6.54
N ARG A 175 -20.21 5.29 6.92
CA ARG A 175 -20.85 4.25 7.73
C ARG A 175 -20.82 2.89 7.04
N ARG A 176 -21.09 2.83 5.73
CA ARG A 176 -21.05 1.60 4.96
C ARG A 176 -19.63 1.02 4.84
N TYR A 177 -18.65 1.86 4.58
CA TYR A 177 -17.25 1.43 4.53
C TYR A 177 -16.80 0.82 5.86
N TYR A 178 -17.12 1.46 6.97
CA TYR A 178 -16.77 0.95 8.29
C TYR A 178 -17.51 -0.32 8.67
N ALA A 179 -18.77 -0.45 8.29
CA ALA A 179 -19.51 -1.70 8.45
C ALA A 179 -18.93 -2.87 7.62
N ALA A 180 -18.36 -2.56 6.45
CA ALA A 180 -17.71 -3.53 5.59
C ALA A 180 -16.26 -3.85 5.98
N LYS A 181 -15.63 -3.09 6.91
CA LYS A 181 -14.23 -3.21 7.30
C LYS A 181 -13.81 -4.65 7.57
N PHE A 182 -14.61 -5.39 8.34
CA PHE A 182 -14.35 -6.78 8.66
C PHE A 182 -14.13 -7.65 7.42
N TRP A 183 -15.04 -7.54 6.44
CA TRP A 183 -14.96 -8.32 5.21
C TRP A 183 -13.80 -7.86 4.30
N ILE A 184 -13.57 -6.55 4.24
CA ILE A 184 -12.44 -5.96 3.50
C ILE A 184 -11.12 -6.48 4.06
N ASP A 185 -10.91 -6.42 5.38
CA ASP A 185 -9.68 -6.88 6.02
C ASP A 185 -9.47 -8.38 5.83
N ARG A 186 -10.53 -9.18 5.92
CA ARG A 186 -10.46 -10.62 5.70
C ARG A 186 -10.12 -10.98 4.25
N ALA A 187 -10.79 -10.38 3.28
CA ALA A 187 -10.54 -10.63 1.86
C ALA A 187 -9.14 -10.18 1.45
N ALA A 188 -8.74 -8.96 1.86
CA ALA A 188 -7.42 -8.44 1.59
C ALA A 188 -6.31 -9.26 2.28
N GLY A 189 -6.52 -9.65 3.54
CA GLY A 189 -5.60 -10.52 4.27
C GLY A 189 -5.40 -11.87 3.57
N LEU A 190 -6.48 -12.49 3.08
CA LEU A 190 -6.38 -13.73 2.32
C LEU A 190 -5.55 -13.55 1.05
N ALA A 191 -5.85 -12.53 0.24
CA ALA A 191 -5.13 -12.27 -1.01
C ALA A 191 -3.64 -12.00 -0.78
N ILE A 192 -3.30 -11.15 0.21
CA ILE A 192 -1.91 -10.83 0.57
C ILE A 192 -1.20 -12.04 1.18
N GLY A 193 -1.89 -12.84 1.98
CA GLY A 193 -1.34 -14.07 2.58
C GLY A 193 -1.00 -15.12 1.52
N LEU A 194 -1.87 -15.33 0.54
CA LEU A 194 -1.63 -16.24 -0.57
C LEU A 194 -0.43 -15.77 -1.42
N LEU A 195 -0.31 -14.46 -1.67
CA LEU A 195 0.85 -13.91 -2.36
C LEU A 195 2.15 -14.15 -1.56
N GLY A 196 2.12 -13.89 -0.25
CA GLY A 196 3.26 -14.15 0.63
C GLY A 196 3.68 -15.61 0.64
N LEU A 197 2.72 -16.54 0.72
CA LEU A 197 2.99 -17.97 0.64
C LEU A 197 3.57 -18.37 -0.73
N SER A 198 3.08 -17.80 -1.82
CA SER A 198 3.61 -18.08 -3.16
C SER A 198 5.09 -17.68 -3.30
N LEU A 199 5.50 -16.57 -2.65
CA LEU A 199 6.90 -16.14 -2.60
C LEU A 199 7.80 -17.11 -1.84
N ILE A 200 7.31 -17.66 -0.72
CA ILE A 200 8.08 -18.59 0.11
C ILE A 200 8.22 -19.96 -0.59
N LEU A 201 7.14 -20.44 -1.22
CA LEU A 201 7.10 -21.78 -1.83
C LEU A 201 7.75 -21.83 -3.21
N ARG A 202 7.93 -20.68 -3.88
CA ARG A 202 8.59 -20.57 -5.21
C ARG A 202 9.68 -19.50 -5.16
N PRO A 203 10.73 -19.75 -4.39
CA PRO A 203 11.81 -18.79 -4.18
C PRO A 203 12.68 -18.57 -5.45
#